data_3cae247e8162157bbb2541fd081d5118
#
_entry.id   3cae247e8162157bbb2541fd081d5118
#
_cell.length_a   1.000
_cell.length_b   1.000
_cell.length_c   1.000
_cell.angle_alpha   90.00
_cell.angle_beta   90.00
_cell.angle_gamma   90.00
#
_symmetry.space_group_name_H-M   'P 1'
#
loop_
_entity.id
_entity.type
_entity.pdbx_description
1 polymer ?
#
loop_
_entity_poly.entity_id
_entity_poly.type
_entity_poly.pdbx_seq_one_letter_code
_entity_poly.pdbx_strand_id
1 'polypeptide(L)'
;MSNVAGAKANREEEIAFLALEQVLGVDIKLADAGAGDKKPDGSWVYVDGRERRGIVEVTSPPATSLMGEWARAKRAGQPQTEGGSIPLRLNELAQVCSEMLAEDWARENFDKLLAEPADERHLFLLARGHKEGGHYFYRLSDSYDDGTIEHIADIVLPHGISDVWFRGRARRDSDQPLGVWELWLARFQAESGWHRYVVRIEERHLPSPNPGIADDRAPADWRTPKDRAVKLAGN
;
A
#
# COMPACT_ATOMS: atom_id res chain seq x y z
N MET A 1 25.22 -8.12 -25.91
CA MET A 1 24.95 -7.28 -24.73
C MET A 1 23.46 -7.02 -24.73
N SER A 2 22.71 -7.80 -23.93
CA SER A 2 21.26 -7.64 -23.82
C SER A 2 21.02 -6.33 -23.07
N ASN A 3 20.40 -5.35 -23.72
CA ASN A 3 19.77 -4.23 -23.05
C ASN A 3 18.68 -4.82 -22.12
N VAL A 4 18.98 -4.98 -20.87
CA VAL A 4 17.95 -5.15 -19.84
C VAL A 4 17.28 -3.80 -19.79
N ALA A 5 16.15 -3.67 -20.51
CA ALA A 5 15.24 -2.56 -20.32
C ALA A 5 14.99 -2.50 -18.82
N GLY A 6 15.30 -1.38 -18.17
CA GLY A 6 15.22 -1.26 -16.70
C GLY A 6 13.85 -1.74 -16.26
N ALA A 7 13.83 -2.66 -15.30
CA ALA A 7 12.58 -3.16 -14.74
C ALA A 7 11.77 -1.99 -14.19
N LYS A 8 10.46 -2.04 -14.36
CA LYS A 8 9.52 -1.00 -13.96
C LYS A 8 8.59 -1.56 -12.90
N ALA A 9 8.32 -0.77 -11.89
CA ALA A 9 7.28 -1.09 -10.92
C ALA A 9 5.93 -1.25 -11.62
N ASN A 10 5.13 -2.20 -11.17
CA ASN A 10 3.75 -2.29 -11.62
C ASN A 10 2.91 -1.12 -11.04
N ARG A 11 1.66 -0.99 -11.48
CA ARG A 11 0.83 0.15 -11.07
C ARG A 11 0.60 0.23 -9.55
N GLU A 12 0.42 -0.89 -8.90
CA GLU A 12 0.15 -0.94 -7.46
C GLU A 12 1.42 -0.63 -6.65
N GLU A 13 2.55 -1.16 -7.07
CA GLU A 13 3.86 -0.82 -6.49
C GLU A 13 4.16 0.67 -6.68
N GLU A 14 3.89 1.23 -7.88
CA GLU A 14 4.14 2.64 -8.15
C GLU A 14 3.27 3.56 -7.28
N ILE A 15 1.99 3.22 -7.06
CA ILE A 15 1.13 3.95 -6.12
C ILE A 15 1.72 3.91 -4.71
N ALA A 16 2.16 2.74 -4.25
CA ALA A 16 2.76 2.58 -2.92
C ALA A 16 4.04 3.40 -2.79
N PHE A 17 4.92 3.35 -3.80
CA PHE A 17 6.18 4.08 -3.78
C PHE A 17 5.96 5.59 -3.78
N LEU A 18 5.09 6.12 -4.66
CA LEU A 18 4.76 7.54 -4.67
C LEU A 18 4.17 8.02 -3.34
N ALA A 19 3.35 7.18 -2.70
CA ALA A 19 2.76 7.50 -1.41
C ALA A 19 3.81 7.55 -0.30
N LEU A 20 4.66 6.54 -0.21
CA LEU A 20 5.75 6.47 0.75
C LEU A 20 6.77 7.61 0.56
N GLU A 21 7.14 7.90 -0.69
CA GLU A 21 8.07 8.98 -1.02
C GLU A 21 7.56 10.34 -0.57
N GLN A 22 6.26 10.63 -0.75
CA GLN A 22 5.66 11.88 -0.29
C GLN A 22 5.65 11.99 1.25
N VAL A 23 5.42 10.87 1.95
CA VAL A 23 5.36 10.88 3.42
C VAL A 23 6.74 10.88 4.04
N LEU A 24 7.67 10.08 3.53
CA LEU A 24 9.01 9.87 4.10
C LEU A 24 10.05 10.86 3.57
N GLY A 25 9.78 11.52 2.45
CA GLY A 25 10.73 12.44 1.80
C GLY A 25 11.95 11.70 1.21
N VAL A 26 11.74 10.52 0.66
CA VAL A 26 12.79 9.65 0.10
C VAL A 26 12.56 9.38 -1.39
N ASP A 27 13.56 8.80 -2.04
CA ASP A 27 13.49 8.27 -3.39
C ASP A 27 13.55 6.73 -3.34
N ILE A 28 12.45 6.05 -3.68
CA ILE A 28 12.39 4.60 -3.67
C ILE A 28 12.86 4.05 -5.02
N LYS A 29 13.76 3.09 -4.98
CA LYS A 29 14.23 2.35 -6.15
C LYS A 29 13.61 0.97 -6.13
N LEU A 30 13.16 0.51 -7.30
CA LEU A 30 12.72 -0.86 -7.47
C LEU A 30 13.88 -1.81 -7.13
N ALA A 31 13.68 -2.70 -6.19
CA ALA A 31 14.69 -3.65 -5.73
C ALA A 31 14.46 -5.06 -6.29
N ASP A 32 13.20 -5.47 -6.48
CA ASP A 32 12.84 -6.69 -7.21
C ASP A 32 12.59 -6.36 -8.69
N ALA A 33 13.45 -6.86 -9.53
CA ALA A 33 13.32 -6.72 -10.99
C ALA A 33 12.43 -7.81 -11.63
N GLY A 34 11.65 -8.56 -10.84
CA GLY A 34 10.81 -9.67 -11.32
C GLY A 34 11.62 -10.90 -11.75
N ALA A 35 12.89 -10.97 -11.38
CA ALA A 35 13.79 -12.07 -11.74
C ALA A 35 13.66 -13.28 -10.79
N GLY A 36 12.64 -13.31 -9.95
CA GLY A 36 12.42 -14.40 -8.99
C GLY A 36 13.33 -14.33 -7.75
N ASP A 37 14.06 -13.26 -7.59
CA ASP A 37 14.77 -12.96 -6.36
C ASP A 37 13.74 -12.64 -5.28
N LYS A 38 13.82 -13.29 -4.15
CA LYS A 38 12.94 -13.03 -2.97
C LYS A 38 13.32 -11.71 -2.27
N LYS A 39 13.48 -10.66 -3.05
CA LYS A 39 13.81 -9.32 -2.55
C LYS A 39 12.55 -8.51 -2.30
N PRO A 40 12.58 -7.56 -1.35
CA PRO A 40 11.54 -6.57 -1.21
C PRO A 40 11.32 -5.78 -2.50
N ASP A 41 10.11 -5.27 -2.72
CA ASP A 41 9.75 -4.58 -3.96
C ASP A 41 10.53 -3.26 -4.14
N GLY A 42 10.76 -2.53 -3.04
CA GLY A 42 11.46 -1.25 -3.09
C GLY A 42 12.49 -1.04 -1.99
N SER A 43 13.45 -0.16 -2.26
CA SER A 43 14.46 0.24 -1.28
C SER A 43 14.90 1.69 -1.47
N TRP A 44 15.34 2.33 -0.39
CA TRP A 44 15.87 3.70 -0.39
C TRP A 44 17.00 3.87 0.63
N VAL A 45 17.72 4.98 0.49
CA VAL A 45 18.68 5.46 1.49
C VAL A 45 18.29 6.88 1.84
N TYR A 46 18.23 7.18 3.13
CA TYR A 46 17.92 8.53 3.59
C TYR A 46 19.12 9.48 3.32
N VAL A 47 18.78 10.70 2.89
CA VAL A 47 19.78 11.75 2.62
C VAL A 47 19.99 12.62 3.88
N ASP A 48 20.02 11.99 5.06
CA ASP A 48 20.18 12.67 6.35
C ASP A 48 21.61 12.57 6.93
N GLY A 49 22.55 12.09 6.16
CA GLY A 49 23.95 11.91 6.55
C GLY A 49 24.21 10.70 7.46
N ARG A 50 23.20 9.88 7.75
CA ARG A 50 23.33 8.67 8.60
C ARG A 50 23.34 7.37 7.81
N GLU A 51 23.27 7.43 6.48
CA GLU A 51 23.24 6.27 5.57
C GLU A 51 22.16 5.22 5.92
N ARG A 52 21.08 5.63 6.61
CA ARG A 52 19.99 4.71 6.96
C ARG A 52 19.32 4.17 5.71
N ARG A 53 19.11 2.86 5.69
CA ARG A 53 18.44 2.16 4.59
C ARG A 53 17.04 1.74 5.00
N GLY A 54 16.07 2.04 4.14
CA GLY A 54 14.70 1.52 4.25
C GLY A 54 14.37 0.57 3.09
N ILE A 55 13.47 -0.36 3.35
CA ILE A 55 12.93 -1.29 2.36
C ILE A 55 11.41 -1.40 2.52
N VAL A 56 10.73 -1.75 1.45
CA VAL A 56 9.28 -1.95 1.43
C VAL A 56 8.88 -3.17 0.62
N GLU A 57 7.93 -3.90 1.16
CA GLU A 57 7.16 -4.94 0.47
C GLU A 57 5.74 -4.46 0.27
N VAL A 58 5.21 -4.58 -0.96
CA VAL A 58 3.87 -4.15 -1.36
C VAL A 58 3.04 -5.39 -1.63
N THR A 59 2.01 -5.62 -0.83
CA THR A 59 1.22 -6.84 -0.93
C THR A 59 -0.27 -6.59 -0.63
N SER A 60 -1.06 -7.62 -0.80
CA SER A 60 -2.49 -7.61 -0.43
C SER A 60 -2.81 -8.86 0.37
N PRO A 61 -3.71 -8.77 1.36
CA PRO A 61 -4.32 -9.97 1.91
C PRO A 61 -4.90 -10.84 0.80
N PRO A 62 -4.88 -12.17 0.93
CA PRO A 62 -5.50 -13.06 -0.05
C PRO A 62 -6.97 -12.70 -0.26
N ALA A 63 -7.48 -12.91 -1.48
CA ALA A 63 -8.89 -12.72 -1.75
C ALA A 63 -9.75 -13.56 -0.80
N THR A 64 -10.80 -12.97 -0.24
CA THR A 64 -11.74 -13.70 0.60
C THR A 64 -12.36 -14.87 -0.17
N SER A 65 -12.83 -15.90 0.55
CA SER A 65 -13.51 -17.06 -0.05
C SER A 65 -14.60 -16.63 -1.01
N LEU A 66 -15.41 -15.65 -0.65
CA LEU A 66 -16.46 -15.08 -1.49
C LEU A 66 -15.92 -14.48 -2.79
N MET A 67 -14.85 -13.69 -2.72
CA MET A 67 -14.20 -13.13 -3.91
C MET A 67 -13.57 -14.22 -4.78
N GLY A 68 -12.99 -15.24 -4.15
CA GLY A 68 -12.46 -16.43 -4.83
C GLY A 68 -13.56 -17.21 -5.54
N GLU A 69 -14.73 -17.35 -4.94
CA GLU A 69 -15.91 -18.00 -5.53
C GLU A 69 -16.45 -17.20 -6.71
N TRP A 70 -16.57 -15.88 -6.59
CA TRP A 70 -16.99 -15.01 -7.70
C TRP A 70 -16.01 -15.05 -8.86
N ALA A 71 -14.72 -15.03 -8.59
CA ALA A 71 -13.72 -15.14 -9.64
C ALA A 71 -13.78 -16.51 -10.36
N ARG A 72 -14.07 -17.59 -9.64
CA ARG A 72 -14.31 -18.93 -10.24
C ARG A 72 -15.58 -18.96 -11.06
N ALA A 73 -16.70 -18.46 -10.51
CA ALA A 73 -17.99 -18.36 -11.21
C ALA A 73 -17.86 -17.56 -12.50
N LYS A 74 -17.22 -16.41 -12.46
CA LYS A 74 -16.96 -15.58 -13.64
C LYS A 74 -16.16 -16.32 -14.71
N ARG A 75 -15.10 -17.05 -14.32
CA ARG A 75 -14.30 -17.85 -15.26
C ARG A 75 -15.08 -19.02 -15.87
N ALA A 76 -16.01 -19.57 -15.11
CA ALA A 76 -16.88 -20.67 -15.56
C ALA A 76 -18.13 -20.20 -16.31
N GLY A 77 -18.30 -18.89 -16.54
CA GLY A 77 -19.50 -18.34 -17.17
C GLY A 77 -20.78 -18.54 -16.33
N GLN A 78 -20.65 -18.79 -15.04
CA GLN A 78 -21.76 -19.00 -14.13
C GLN A 78 -22.23 -17.65 -13.55
N PRO A 79 -23.53 -17.48 -13.23
CA PRO A 79 -24.01 -16.29 -12.56
C PRO A 79 -23.32 -16.16 -11.21
N GLN A 80 -22.91 -14.95 -10.88
CA GLN A 80 -22.40 -14.64 -9.55
C GLN A 80 -23.57 -14.75 -8.57
N THR A 81 -23.39 -15.51 -7.50
CA THR A 81 -24.35 -15.53 -6.39
C THR A 81 -24.45 -14.14 -5.79
N GLU A 82 -25.67 -13.67 -5.58
CA GLU A 82 -25.92 -12.38 -4.94
C GLU A 82 -25.19 -12.29 -3.61
N GLY A 83 -24.55 -11.14 -3.38
CA GLY A 83 -23.70 -10.96 -2.22
C GLY A 83 -24.47 -11.09 -0.92
N GLY A 84 -24.06 -12.01 -0.09
CA GLY A 84 -24.43 -12.02 1.31
C GLY A 84 -23.86 -10.77 2.02
N SER A 85 -24.51 -10.33 3.10
CA SER A 85 -23.94 -9.36 4.01
C SER A 85 -22.69 -9.95 4.65
N ILE A 86 -21.54 -9.30 4.48
CA ILE A 86 -20.34 -9.65 5.20
C ILE A 86 -20.36 -8.91 6.52
N PRO A 87 -20.36 -9.60 7.68
CA PRO A 87 -20.31 -8.93 8.97
C PRO A 87 -18.95 -8.24 9.12
N LEU A 88 -18.96 -6.91 9.20
CA LEU A 88 -17.75 -6.13 9.41
C LEU A 88 -17.59 -5.82 10.90
N ARG A 89 -16.39 -6.05 11.43
CA ARG A 89 -16.01 -5.74 12.82
C ARG A 89 -15.34 -4.38 12.91
N LEU A 90 -16.06 -3.32 12.49
CA LEU A 90 -15.51 -1.97 12.42
C LEU A 90 -15.16 -1.37 13.79
N ASN A 91 -15.75 -1.87 14.88
CA ASN A 91 -15.43 -1.45 16.25
C ASN A 91 -14.18 -2.16 16.82
N GLU A 92 -13.61 -3.12 16.08
CA GLU A 92 -12.51 -3.97 16.52
C GLU A 92 -11.32 -3.85 15.55
N LEU A 93 -11.08 -2.68 14.96
CA LEU A 93 -10.11 -2.49 13.91
C LEU A 93 -8.70 -2.97 14.27
N ALA A 94 -8.23 -2.65 15.48
CA ALA A 94 -6.91 -3.09 15.93
C ALA A 94 -6.81 -4.61 16.03
N GLN A 95 -7.86 -5.27 16.53
CA GLN A 95 -7.90 -6.71 16.63
C GLN A 95 -7.93 -7.36 15.26
N VAL A 96 -8.80 -6.87 14.36
CA VAL A 96 -8.90 -7.38 12.98
C VAL A 96 -7.58 -7.22 12.23
N CYS A 97 -6.92 -6.07 12.38
CA CYS A 97 -5.60 -5.86 11.78
C CYS A 97 -4.56 -6.82 12.35
N SER A 98 -4.57 -7.03 13.66
CA SER A 98 -3.64 -7.96 14.31
C SER A 98 -3.87 -9.40 13.86
N GLU A 99 -5.13 -9.84 13.75
CA GLU A 99 -5.48 -11.16 13.22
C GLU A 99 -5.02 -11.32 11.76
N MET A 100 -5.26 -10.32 10.92
CA MET A 100 -4.83 -10.31 9.51
C MET A 100 -3.31 -10.39 9.38
N LEU A 101 -2.57 -9.64 10.20
CA LEU A 101 -1.11 -9.65 10.20
C LEU A 101 -0.49 -10.91 10.82
N ALA A 102 -1.28 -11.72 11.54
CA ALA A 102 -0.87 -13.01 12.07
C ALA A 102 -1.06 -14.18 11.09
N GLU A 103 -1.70 -13.97 9.94
CA GLU A 103 -1.90 -14.99 8.93
C GLU A 103 -0.58 -15.36 8.21
N ASP A 104 -0.55 -16.57 7.61
CA ASP A 104 0.66 -17.10 6.94
C ASP A 104 1.20 -16.18 5.84
N TRP A 105 0.31 -15.63 5.01
CA TRP A 105 0.70 -14.71 3.93
C TRP A 105 1.42 -13.45 4.46
N ALA A 106 1.00 -12.92 5.60
CA ALA A 106 1.64 -11.76 6.20
C ALA A 106 3.00 -12.13 6.80
N ARG A 107 3.08 -13.29 7.45
CA ARG A 107 4.34 -13.82 7.99
C ARG A 107 5.36 -14.04 6.89
N GLU A 108 4.99 -14.62 5.76
CA GLU A 108 5.88 -14.80 4.60
C GLU A 108 6.46 -13.47 4.11
N ASN A 109 5.65 -12.41 4.06
CA ASN A 109 6.12 -11.07 3.69
C ASN A 109 7.01 -10.44 4.77
N PHE A 110 6.69 -10.63 6.05
CA PHE A 110 7.58 -10.21 7.14
C PHE A 110 8.93 -10.93 7.10
N ASP A 111 8.93 -12.24 6.89
CA ASP A 111 10.16 -13.03 6.78
C ASP A 111 11.03 -12.56 5.62
N LYS A 112 10.43 -12.22 4.49
CA LYS A 112 11.12 -11.62 3.34
C LYS A 112 11.77 -10.28 3.71
N LEU A 113 11.06 -9.40 4.41
CA LEU A 113 11.59 -8.13 4.88
C LEU A 113 12.71 -8.32 5.92
N LEU A 114 12.56 -9.27 6.84
CA LEU A 114 13.52 -9.54 7.90
C LEU A 114 14.81 -10.20 7.38
N ALA A 115 14.76 -10.90 6.25
CA ALA A 115 15.91 -11.51 5.61
C ALA A 115 16.87 -10.47 4.99
N GLU A 116 16.39 -9.26 4.69
CA GLU A 116 17.21 -8.21 4.08
C GLU A 116 17.81 -7.25 5.13
N PRO A 117 19.09 -6.86 4.98
CA PRO A 117 19.69 -5.88 5.87
C PRO A 117 19.11 -4.50 5.60
N ALA A 118 18.43 -3.93 6.59
CA ALA A 118 17.85 -2.59 6.55
C ALA A 118 17.65 -2.04 7.95
N ASP A 119 17.65 -0.73 8.10
CA ASP A 119 17.34 -0.04 9.36
C ASP A 119 15.82 0.09 9.56
N GLU A 120 15.08 0.26 8.46
CA GLU A 120 13.63 0.37 8.46
C GLU A 120 13.01 -0.63 7.49
N ARG A 121 11.96 -1.32 7.94
CA ARG A 121 11.23 -2.33 7.17
C ARG A 121 9.75 -2.02 7.17
N HIS A 122 9.20 -1.82 5.99
CA HIS A 122 7.84 -1.37 5.77
C HIS A 122 7.05 -2.43 5.01
N LEU A 123 5.86 -2.76 5.51
CA LEU A 123 4.87 -3.55 4.78
C LEU A 123 3.76 -2.60 4.30
N PHE A 124 3.53 -2.53 2.99
CA PHE A 124 2.46 -1.71 2.41
C PHE A 124 1.32 -2.59 1.93
N LEU A 125 0.15 -2.43 2.53
CA LEU A 125 -1.01 -3.26 2.29
C LEU A 125 -2.00 -2.58 1.36
N LEU A 126 -2.34 -3.31 0.31
CA LEU A 126 -3.44 -3.02 -0.61
C LEU A 126 -4.63 -3.91 -0.23
N ALA A 127 -5.85 -3.49 -0.52
CA ALA A 127 -7.03 -4.33 -0.29
C ALA A 127 -7.51 -5.02 -1.58
N ARG A 128 -6.59 -5.40 -2.46
CA ARG A 128 -6.92 -5.98 -3.76
C ARG A 128 -7.57 -7.34 -3.61
N GLY A 129 -8.82 -7.45 -4.04
CA GLY A 129 -9.56 -8.72 -3.97
C GLY A 129 -10.02 -9.13 -2.57
N HIS A 130 -9.67 -8.37 -1.55
CA HIS A 130 -10.08 -8.59 -0.17
C HIS A 130 -11.14 -7.55 0.21
N LYS A 131 -12.42 -7.92 0.11
CA LYS A 131 -13.53 -6.97 0.27
C LYS A 131 -13.58 -6.36 1.67
N GLU A 132 -13.46 -7.19 2.70
CA GLU A 132 -13.46 -6.77 4.10
C GLU A 132 -12.25 -5.88 4.40
N GLY A 133 -11.07 -6.26 3.91
CA GLY A 133 -9.86 -5.46 4.04
C GLY A 133 -10.01 -4.07 3.47
N GLY A 134 -10.69 -3.92 2.33
CA GLY A 134 -11.00 -2.61 1.78
C GLY A 134 -11.78 -1.73 2.74
N HIS A 135 -12.81 -2.27 3.40
CA HIS A 135 -13.59 -1.54 4.40
C HIS A 135 -12.77 -1.19 5.64
N TYR A 136 -11.96 -2.12 6.14
CA TYR A 136 -11.10 -1.88 7.29
C TYR A 136 -10.04 -0.83 6.98
N PHE A 137 -9.37 -0.91 5.83
CA PHE A 137 -8.34 0.04 5.44
C PHE A 137 -8.91 1.44 5.20
N TYR A 138 -10.13 1.53 4.64
CA TYR A 138 -10.84 2.81 4.53
C TYR A 138 -11.12 3.39 5.91
N ARG A 139 -11.63 2.58 6.83
CA ARG A 139 -11.94 3.06 8.18
C ARG A 139 -10.69 3.48 8.95
N LEU A 140 -9.58 2.75 8.81
CA LEU A 140 -8.28 3.12 9.41
C LEU A 140 -7.77 4.47 8.93
N SER A 141 -7.95 4.78 7.65
CA SER A 141 -7.43 5.99 7.02
C SER A 141 -8.39 7.18 7.06
N ASP A 142 -9.68 6.94 7.34
CA ASP A 142 -10.73 7.95 7.26
C ASP A 142 -10.68 8.93 8.44
N SER A 143 -11.17 10.15 8.20
CA SER A 143 -11.55 11.09 9.24
C SER A 143 -13.02 11.46 9.02
N TYR A 144 -13.72 11.85 10.07
CA TYR A 144 -15.06 12.39 9.94
C TYR A 144 -15.03 13.76 9.25
N ASP A 145 -16.17 14.22 8.73
CA ASP A 145 -16.29 15.51 8.05
C ASP A 145 -15.93 16.71 8.93
N ASP A 146 -16.00 16.55 10.25
CA ASP A 146 -15.56 17.53 11.24
C ASP A 146 -14.07 17.48 11.58
N GLY A 147 -13.30 16.61 10.90
CA GLY A 147 -11.87 16.40 11.15
C GLY A 147 -11.57 15.47 12.34
N THR A 148 -12.60 14.94 13.01
CA THR A 148 -12.40 14.00 14.12
C THR A 148 -11.83 12.69 13.59
N ILE A 149 -10.79 12.19 14.24
CA ILE A 149 -10.17 10.90 13.94
C ILE A 149 -10.49 9.95 15.08
N GLU A 150 -11.10 8.81 14.75
CA GLU A 150 -11.36 7.77 15.72
C GLU A 150 -10.05 7.25 16.33
N HIS A 151 -10.03 7.15 17.65
CA HIS A 151 -8.90 6.51 18.34
C HIS A 151 -8.94 5.00 18.07
N ILE A 152 -7.83 4.49 17.57
CA ILE A 152 -7.63 3.06 17.32
C ILE A 152 -6.55 2.57 18.26
N ALA A 153 -6.80 1.47 18.96
CA ALA A 153 -5.79 0.84 19.81
C ALA A 153 -4.56 0.40 18.98
N ASP A 154 -3.41 0.39 19.63
CA ASP A 154 -2.18 -0.04 18.97
C ASP A 154 -2.22 -1.53 18.61
N ILE A 155 -1.55 -1.87 17.54
CA ILE A 155 -1.29 -3.25 17.12
C ILE A 155 0.15 -3.64 17.46
N VAL A 156 0.43 -4.93 17.54
CA VAL A 156 1.78 -5.44 17.80
C VAL A 156 2.39 -5.91 16.48
N LEU A 157 3.53 -5.32 16.12
CA LEU A 157 4.29 -5.74 14.95
C LEU A 157 5.37 -6.75 15.34
N PRO A 158 5.77 -7.64 14.43
CA PRO A 158 6.94 -8.50 14.62
C PRO A 158 8.18 -7.64 14.88
N HIS A 159 9.05 -8.13 15.78
CA HIS A 159 10.32 -7.45 16.07
C HIS A 159 11.13 -7.24 14.79
N GLY A 160 11.60 -6.03 14.59
CA GLY A 160 12.36 -5.63 13.40
C GLY A 160 11.52 -5.10 12.24
N ILE A 161 10.19 -5.13 12.32
CA ILE A 161 9.29 -4.43 11.40
C ILE A 161 9.02 -3.03 11.98
N SER A 162 9.31 -2.01 11.19
CA SER A 162 9.17 -0.61 11.62
C SER A 162 7.74 -0.12 11.44
N ASP A 163 7.13 -0.45 10.31
CA ASP A 163 5.88 0.15 9.87
C ASP A 163 5.00 -0.81 9.09
N VAL A 164 3.68 -0.65 9.26
CA VAL A 164 2.68 -1.21 8.36
C VAL A 164 1.80 -0.09 7.85
N TRP A 165 1.60 -0.08 6.53
CA TRP A 165 0.81 0.91 5.82
C TRP A 165 -0.46 0.28 5.27
N PHE A 166 -1.55 0.99 5.37
CA PHE A 166 -2.85 0.55 4.89
C PHE A 166 -3.34 1.56 3.86
N ARG A 167 -3.47 1.11 2.62
CA ARG A 167 -4.04 1.92 1.56
C ARG A 167 -5.54 2.06 1.79
N GLY A 168 -5.96 3.24 2.16
CA GLY A 168 -7.36 3.61 2.27
C GLY A 168 -8.01 3.87 0.92
N ARG A 169 -8.98 4.78 0.92
CA ARG A 169 -9.70 5.14 -0.30
C ARG A 169 -8.93 6.15 -1.13
N ALA A 170 -9.16 6.07 -2.43
CA ALA A 170 -8.86 7.15 -3.36
C ALA A 170 -10.10 8.03 -3.52
N ARG A 171 -9.94 9.34 -3.39
CA ARG A 171 -11.00 10.32 -3.60
C ARG A 171 -10.58 11.28 -4.69
N ARG A 172 -11.50 11.55 -5.58
CA ARG A 172 -11.35 12.63 -6.55
C ARG A 172 -12.21 13.79 -6.09
N ASP A 173 -11.59 14.89 -5.84
CA ASP A 173 -12.29 16.15 -5.62
C ASP A 173 -12.69 16.75 -6.97
N SER A 174 -13.89 17.36 -7.05
CA SER A 174 -14.37 18.07 -8.23
C SER A 174 -13.45 19.23 -8.62
N ASP A 175 -12.76 19.81 -7.64
CA ASP A 175 -11.90 20.96 -7.81
C ASP A 175 -10.46 20.57 -8.24
N GLN A 176 -10.14 19.29 -8.25
CA GLN A 176 -8.85 18.80 -8.70
C GLN A 176 -8.79 18.67 -10.23
N PRO A 177 -7.63 18.93 -10.84
CA PRO A 177 -7.41 18.68 -12.26
C PRO A 177 -7.75 17.25 -12.66
N LEU A 178 -8.12 17.05 -13.92
CA LEU A 178 -8.32 15.70 -14.47
C LEU A 178 -7.06 14.86 -14.30
N GLY A 179 -7.22 13.63 -13.80
CA GLY A 179 -6.10 12.71 -13.58
C GLY A 179 -5.35 12.93 -12.27
N VAL A 180 -5.82 13.83 -11.39
CA VAL A 180 -5.30 13.99 -10.03
C VAL A 180 -6.33 13.47 -9.04
N TRP A 181 -5.87 12.74 -8.03
CA TRP A 181 -6.70 12.20 -6.96
C TRP A 181 -5.94 12.12 -5.65
N GLU A 182 -6.66 12.12 -4.57
CA GLU A 182 -6.13 11.98 -3.22
C GLU A 182 -6.20 10.53 -2.79
N LEU A 183 -5.12 10.04 -2.23
CA LEU A 183 -5.04 8.73 -1.60
C LEU A 183 -4.92 8.92 -0.08
N TRP A 184 -5.87 8.35 0.62
CA TRP A 184 -5.89 8.34 2.08
C TRP A 184 -5.16 7.10 2.59
N LEU A 185 -4.30 7.29 3.59
CA LEU A 185 -3.43 6.26 4.15
C LEU A 185 -3.53 6.23 5.66
N ALA A 186 -3.51 5.04 6.23
CA ALA A 186 -3.16 4.83 7.62
C ALA A 186 -1.78 4.18 7.70
N ARG A 187 -0.97 4.62 8.65
CA ARG A 187 0.33 4.05 8.99
C ARG A 187 0.33 3.71 10.46
N PHE A 188 0.68 2.48 10.77
CA PHE A 188 1.04 2.10 12.13
C PHE A 188 2.55 1.99 12.21
N GLN A 189 3.15 2.76 13.10
CA GLN A 189 4.57 2.80 13.36
C GLN A 189 4.85 2.21 14.74
N ALA A 190 5.76 1.24 14.82
CA ALA A 190 6.03 0.51 16.05
C ALA A 190 6.36 1.40 17.25
N GLU A 191 7.02 2.55 16.99
CA GLU A 191 7.49 3.45 18.06
C GLU A 191 6.48 4.56 18.41
N SER A 192 5.59 4.95 17.49
CA SER A 192 4.75 6.15 17.65
C SER A 192 3.25 5.91 17.38
N GLY A 193 2.83 4.66 17.11
CA GLY A 193 1.45 4.30 16.92
C GLY A 193 0.85 4.72 15.57
N TRP A 194 -0.42 5.07 15.56
CA TRP A 194 -1.19 5.35 14.36
C TRP A 194 -0.99 6.77 13.84
N HIS A 195 -0.78 6.86 12.54
CA HIS A 195 -0.72 8.12 11.78
C HIS A 195 -1.59 8.03 10.54
N ARG A 196 -2.13 9.15 10.10
CA ARG A 196 -2.94 9.26 8.89
C ARG A 196 -2.39 10.32 7.97
N TYR A 197 -2.47 10.05 6.67
CA TYR A 197 -1.95 10.94 5.65
C TYR A 197 -2.91 11.02 4.47
N VAL A 198 -2.88 12.16 3.79
CA VAL A 198 -3.42 12.31 2.46
C VAL A 198 -2.26 12.60 1.53
N VAL A 199 -2.11 11.78 0.50
CA VAL A 199 -1.12 11.97 -0.55
C VAL A 199 -1.81 12.25 -1.86
N ARG A 200 -1.15 13.03 -2.70
CA ARG A 200 -1.67 13.40 -4.01
C ARG A 200 -1.02 12.54 -5.07
N ILE A 201 -1.84 11.83 -5.83
CA ILE A 201 -1.40 10.97 -6.92
C ILE A 201 -1.86 11.58 -8.25
N GLU A 202 -0.94 11.71 -9.17
CA GLU A 202 -1.22 12.11 -10.54
C GLU A 202 -1.20 10.89 -11.47
N GLU A 203 -2.30 10.67 -12.19
CA GLU A 203 -2.48 9.51 -13.07
C GLU A 203 -1.37 9.39 -14.12
N ARG A 204 -0.85 10.52 -14.59
CA ARG A 204 0.25 10.56 -15.57
C ARG A 204 1.57 9.96 -15.05
N HIS A 205 1.72 9.82 -13.72
CA HIS A 205 2.89 9.23 -13.10
C HIS A 205 2.76 7.71 -12.93
N LEU A 206 1.59 7.15 -13.25
CA LEU A 206 1.30 5.74 -13.08
C LEU A 206 1.29 4.99 -14.42
N PRO A 207 1.65 3.70 -14.43
CA PRO A 207 1.34 2.82 -15.56
C PRO A 207 -0.15 2.84 -15.88
N SER A 208 -0.50 2.71 -17.16
CA SER A 208 -1.91 2.60 -17.56
C SER A 208 -2.60 1.47 -16.80
N PRO A 209 -3.85 1.68 -16.34
CA PRO A 209 -4.65 0.60 -15.77
C PRO A 209 -5.07 -0.43 -16.83
N ASN A 210 -4.95 -0.09 -18.11
CA ASN A 210 -5.25 -0.99 -19.22
C ASN A 210 -3.99 -1.79 -19.59
N PRO A 211 -3.96 -3.12 -19.36
CA PRO A 211 -2.80 -3.94 -19.69
C PRO A 211 -2.48 -4.02 -21.19
N GLY A 212 -3.40 -3.60 -22.07
CA GLY A 212 -3.16 -3.52 -23.50
C GLY A 212 -2.39 -2.27 -23.94
N ILE A 213 -2.17 -1.32 -23.04
CA ILE A 213 -1.38 -0.11 -23.31
C ILE A 213 0.02 -0.31 -22.72
N ALA A 214 1.02 -0.31 -23.58
CA ALA A 214 2.41 -0.40 -23.12
C ALA A 214 2.78 0.82 -22.26
N ASP A 215 3.55 0.56 -21.21
CA ASP A 215 4.15 1.63 -20.41
C ASP A 215 5.43 2.11 -21.10
N ASP A 216 5.32 3.24 -21.80
CA ASP A 216 6.40 3.88 -22.56
C ASP A 216 7.15 4.97 -21.75
N ARG A 217 6.74 5.22 -20.50
CA ARG A 217 7.39 6.22 -19.65
C ARG A 217 8.85 5.84 -19.40
N ALA A 218 9.73 6.83 -19.47
CA ALA A 218 11.11 6.63 -19.06
C ALA A 218 11.21 6.43 -17.55
N PRO A 219 12.09 5.54 -17.06
CA PRO A 219 12.25 5.31 -15.61
C PRO A 219 12.50 6.58 -14.78
N ALA A 220 13.17 7.58 -15.36
CA ALA A 220 13.43 8.85 -14.70
C ALA A 220 12.17 9.73 -14.55
N ASP A 221 11.14 9.50 -15.35
CA ASP A 221 9.94 10.35 -15.42
C ASP A 221 8.84 9.89 -14.47
N TRP A 222 8.98 8.72 -13.83
CA TRP A 222 7.90 8.13 -13.03
C TRP A 222 7.63 8.85 -11.74
N ARG A 223 8.63 9.52 -11.18
CA ARG A 223 8.61 9.93 -9.78
C ARG A 223 8.79 11.41 -9.57
N THR A 224 8.62 12.21 -10.60
CA THR A 224 8.73 13.66 -10.53
C THR A 224 7.49 14.34 -11.11
N PRO A 225 7.01 15.46 -10.54
CA PRO A 225 7.37 16.01 -9.22
C PRO A 225 6.67 15.29 -8.07
N LYS A 226 7.27 15.36 -6.87
CA LYS A 226 6.68 14.81 -5.65
C LYS A 226 6.11 15.95 -4.81
N ASP A 227 4.81 15.95 -4.63
CA ASP A 227 4.17 16.80 -3.63
C ASP A 227 4.42 16.22 -2.24
N ARG A 228 4.39 17.05 -1.21
CA ARG A 228 4.46 16.55 0.16
C ARG A 228 3.10 16.04 0.62
N ALA A 229 3.10 14.94 1.35
CA ALA A 229 1.91 14.43 1.99
C ALA A 229 1.40 15.41 3.06
N VAL A 230 0.09 15.46 3.20
CA VAL A 230 -0.56 16.14 4.32
C VAL A 230 -0.78 15.11 5.42
N LYS A 231 -0.14 15.33 6.58
CA LYS A 231 -0.43 14.56 7.78
C LYS A 231 -1.74 15.07 8.37
N LEU A 232 -2.71 14.19 8.50
CA LEU A 232 -3.95 14.53 9.17
C LEU A 232 -3.71 14.67 10.68
N ALA A 233 -4.23 15.74 11.27
CA ALA A 233 -4.17 15.93 12.69
C ALA A 233 -4.92 14.78 13.38
N GLY A 234 -4.26 14.12 14.30
CA GLY A 234 -4.81 13.03 15.12
C GLY A 234 -3.79 12.71 16.20
N ASN A 235 -4.29 12.47 17.38
CA ASN A 235 -3.49 12.22 18.58
C ASN A 235 -2.61 11.01 18.41
#